data_c38948868903f67750d506cdf5530a45
#
_entry.id   c38948868903f67750d506cdf5530a45
#
_cell.length_a   1.000
_cell.length_b   1.000
_cell.length_c   1.000
_cell.angle_alpha   90.00
_cell.angle_beta   90.00
_cell.angle_gamma   90.00
#
_symmetry.space_group_name_H-M   'P 1'
#
loop_
_entity.id
_entity.type
_entity.pdbx_description
1 polymer ?
#
loop_
_entity_poly.entity_id
_entity_poly.type
_entity_poly.pdbx_seq_one_letter_code
_entity_poly.pdbx_strand_id
1 'polypeptide(L)'
;MLKGFTAPRSLPGAAALVPSPPWHFAGDVLAVEFWNDPDVSVHTLPTGVELDKKCPGHSVALFTDYQFTAQNNEYLDPARYQCRGFSVLLDAMWEGSRIAWCPYCYTDNDAALMRGWIQGYPRKFGTVHQTRTFATESAASAALAQGSKFAACMSAHGRLLVQARVTLREKAESLVGLLDRRIVGRRYFPRLSAGMHDKPAVDELVRCVPDHLLITNIWIGEGELNFPEAYGEELEVLGPLKVGRGYRFSFSYSVTDIEILADLTA
;
A
#
# COMPACT_ATOMS: atom_id res chain seq x y z
N MET A 1 19.96 6.85 28.89
CA MET A 1 18.58 6.60 28.40
C MET A 1 18.64 5.87 27.06
N LEU A 2 17.81 4.84 26.84
CA LEU A 2 17.74 4.14 25.56
C LEU A 2 17.18 5.06 24.47
N LYS A 3 17.76 5.02 23.28
CA LYS A 3 17.41 5.79 22.09
C LYS A 3 16.79 4.89 21.03
N GLY A 4 16.22 5.48 19.98
CA GLY A 4 15.54 4.83 18.86
C GLY A 4 14.05 5.19 18.82
N PHE A 5 13.52 5.39 17.63
CA PHE A 5 12.11 5.73 17.39
C PHE A 5 11.20 4.53 17.65
N THR A 6 11.63 3.35 17.18
CA THR A 6 10.91 2.08 17.40
C THR A 6 11.74 1.12 18.24
N ALA A 7 11.15 0.01 18.66
CA ALA A 7 11.87 -1.12 19.22
C ALA A 7 12.71 -1.83 18.12
N PRO A 8 13.81 -2.54 18.51
CA PRO A 8 14.41 -2.49 19.82
C PRO A 8 15.13 -1.16 20.08
N ARG A 9 15.07 -0.65 21.31
CA ARG A 9 15.77 0.57 21.71
C ARG A 9 17.13 0.23 22.30
N SER A 10 18.16 1.00 21.95
CA SER A 10 19.57 0.75 22.36
C SER A 10 20.24 2.04 22.81
N LEU A 11 21.42 1.96 23.45
CA LEU A 11 22.16 3.16 23.87
C LEU A 11 22.55 4.07 22.68
N PRO A 12 23.09 3.56 21.56
CA PRO A 12 23.35 4.39 20.38
C PRO A 12 22.07 4.71 19.57
N GLY A 13 21.00 3.92 19.69
CA GLY A 13 19.75 4.08 18.92
C GLY A 13 19.74 3.36 17.58
N ALA A 14 20.85 2.76 17.15
CA ALA A 14 20.99 2.12 15.84
C ALA A 14 20.22 0.80 15.69
N ALA A 15 19.78 0.20 16.80
CA ALA A 15 19.00 -1.03 16.79
C ALA A 15 17.53 -0.80 16.40
N ALA A 16 17.02 0.43 16.41
CA ALA A 16 15.65 0.73 16.06
C ALA A 16 15.34 0.24 14.64
N LEU A 17 14.19 -0.45 14.49
CA LEU A 17 13.77 -1.03 13.22
C LEU A 17 13.44 0.07 12.20
N VAL A 18 12.81 1.16 12.65
CA VAL A 18 12.46 2.30 11.82
C VAL A 18 13.05 3.58 12.44
N PRO A 19 13.75 4.43 11.65
CA PRO A 19 14.24 5.72 12.11
C PRO A 19 13.09 6.72 12.34
N SER A 20 13.37 7.81 13.06
CA SER A 20 12.42 8.91 13.24
C SER A 20 12.06 9.59 11.92
N PRO A 21 10.82 10.11 11.77
CA PRO A 21 10.47 10.94 10.62
C PRO A 21 11.26 12.27 10.62
N PRO A 22 11.29 13.02 9.49
CA PRO A 22 10.51 12.78 8.26
C PRO A 22 10.97 11.56 7.49
N TRP A 23 10.01 10.90 6.84
CA TRP A 23 10.23 9.73 5.99
C TRP A 23 10.04 10.10 4.53
N HIS A 24 10.98 9.71 3.68
CA HIS A 24 10.97 10.00 2.25
C HIS A 24 10.91 8.70 1.47
N PHE A 25 10.09 8.67 0.44
CA PHE A 25 9.84 7.51 -0.40
C PHE A 25 10.01 7.89 -1.87
N ALA A 26 10.63 7.01 -2.65
CA ALA A 26 10.67 7.11 -4.10
C ALA A 26 10.64 5.72 -4.71
N GLY A 27 9.87 5.54 -5.78
CA GLY A 27 9.73 4.23 -6.40
C GLY A 27 8.81 4.21 -7.59
N ASP A 28 8.49 3.01 -7.98
CA ASP A 28 7.68 2.67 -9.13
C ASP A 28 6.42 1.93 -8.72
N VAL A 29 5.34 2.18 -9.44
CA VAL A 29 4.03 1.56 -9.21
C VAL A 29 3.54 0.88 -10.47
N LEU A 30 3.01 -0.33 -10.31
CA LEU A 30 2.08 -0.96 -11.22
C LEU A 30 0.71 -1.03 -10.53
N ALA A 31 -0.33 -0.48 -11.15
CA ALA A 31 -1.66 -0.46 -10.57
C ALA A 31 -2.71 -0.96 -11.56
N VAL A 32 -3.77 -1.58 -11.03
CA VAL A 32 -4.92 -2.03 -11.83
C VAL A 32 -6.19 -1.63 -11.13
N GLU A 33 -7.06 -0.89 -11.81
CA GLU A 33 -8.45 -0.63 -11.38
C GLU A 33 -9.28 -1.90 -11.51
N PHE A 34 -10.15 -2.10 -10.55
CA PHE A 34 -11.13 -3.18 -10.63
C PHE A 34 -12.37 -2.87 -9.78
N TRP A 35 -13.41 -3.64 -9.98
CA TRP A 35 -14.63 -3.63 -9.17
C TRP A 35 -14.82 -5.00 -8.55
N ASN A 36 -14.92 -5.05 -7.26
CA ASN A 36 -15.29 -6.23 -6.48
C ASN A 36 -16.78 -6.18 -6.10
N ASP A 37 -17.23 -7.22 -5.39
CA ASP A 37 -18.59 -7.29 -4.87
C ASP A 37 -18.79 -6.26 -3.73
N PRO A 38 -19.68 -5.27 -3.87
CA PRO A 38 -19.96 -4.31 -2.83
C PRO A 38 -20.49 -4.95 -1.53
N ASP A 39 -21.26 -6.03 -1.63
CA ASP A 39 -21.83 -6.73 -0.48
C ASP A 39 -20.76 -7.46 0.34
N VAL A 40 -19.64 -7.81 -0.31
CA VAL A 40 -18.46 -8.37 0.37
C VAL A 40 -17.57 -7.26 0.90
N SER A 41 -17.30 -6.23 0.10
CA SER A 41 -16.41 -5.12 0.46
C SER A 41 -16.84 -4.37 1.70
N VAL A 42 -18.16 -4.22 1.92
CA VAL A 42 -18.71 -3.52 3.09
C VAL A 42 -18.24 -4.13 4.40
N HIS A 43 -18.00 -5.45 4.43
CA HIS A 43 -17.53 -6.15 5.63
C HIS A 43 -16.05 -5.87 5.96
N THR A 44 -15.30 -5.23 5.06
CA THR A 44 -13.91 -4.81 5.34
C THR A 44 -13.83 -3.42 5.99
N LEU A 45 -14.94 -2.69 6.04
CA LEU A 45 -14.97 -1.31 6.52
C LEU A 45 -15.05 -1.24 8.06
N PRO A 46 -14.30 -0.35 8.70
CA PRO A 46 -14.45 -0.08 10.12
C PRO A 46 -15.71 0.76 10.38
N THR A 47 -16.11 0.82 11.65
CA THR A 47 -17.25 1.64 12.09
C THR A 47 -17.11 3.09 11.61
N GLY A 48 -18.18 3.63 11.04
CA GLY A 48 -18.25 5.02 10.55
C GLY A 48 -17.71 5.21 9.13
N VAL A 49 -17.08 4.22 8.51
CA VAL A 49 -16.69 4.25 7.11
C VAL A 49 -17.77 3.55 6.27
N GLU A 50 -18.18 4.16 5.17
CA GLU A 50 -19.17 3.62 4.23
C GLU A 50 -18.57 3.45 2.85
N LEU A 51 -19.12 2.56 2.02
CA LEU A 51 -18.78 2.49 0.59
C LEU A 51 -19.17 3.78 -0.12
N ASP A 52 -18.35 4.19 -1.12
CA ASP A 52 -18.73 5.28 -2.01
C ASP A 52 -19.91 4.83 -2.91
N LYS A 53 -21.10 5.36 -2.64
CA LYS A 53 -22.33 5.03 -3.38
C LYS A 53 -22.28 5.39 -4.87
N LYS A 54 -21.34 6.26 -5.28
CA LYS A 54 -21.16 6.64 -6.69
C LYS A 54 -20.34 5.62 -7.48
N CYS A 55 -19.49 4.84 -6.80
CA CYS A 55 -18.65 3.81 -7.41
C CYS A 55 -18.50 2.59 -6.46
N PRO A 56 -19.61 1.92 -6.08
CA PRO A 56 -19.57 0.84 -5.11
C PRO A 56 -18.67 -0.29 -5.61
N GLY A 57 -17.80 -0.79 -4.72
CA GLY A 57 -16.83 -1.85 -5.02
C GLY A 57 -15.65 -1.42 -5.88
N HIS A 58 -15.55 -0.15 -6.33
CA HIS A 58 -14.38 0.31 -7.06
C HIS A 58 -13.14 0.26 -6.18
N SER A 59 -12.09 -0.35 -6.71
CA SER A 59 -10.84 -0.61 -6.00
C SER A 59 -9.64 -0.48 -6.92
N VAL A 60 -8.47 -0.33 -6.31
CA VAL A 60 -7.17 -0.33 -7.00
C VAL A 60 -6.26 -1.35 -6.35
N ALA A 61 -5.78 -2.30 -7.13
CA ALA A 61 -4.66 -3.17 -6.77
C ALA A 61 -3.36 -2.44 -7.06
N LEU A 62 -2.56 -2.18 -6.04
CA LEU A 62 -1.38 -1.33 -6.11
C LEU A 62 -0.12 -2.13 -5.75
N PHE A 63 0.78 -2.33 -6.69
CA PHE A 63 2.10 -2.93 -6.48
C PHE A 63 3.15 -1.84 -6.48
N THR A 64 4.02 -1.83 -5.48
CA THR A 64 5.07 -0.82 -5.31
C THR A 64 6.45 -1.46 -5.22
N ASP A 65 7.45 -0.87 -5.84
CA ASP A 65 8.88 -1.18 -5.66
C ASP A 65 9.56 0.15 -5.35
N TYR A 66 10.05 0.34 -4.12
CA TYR A 66 10.48 1.63 -3.64
C TYR A 66 11.66 1.58 -2.68
N GLN A 67 12.37 2.70 -2.61
CA GLN A 67 13.37 2.98 -1.59
C GLN A 67 12.81 3.94 -0.54
N PHE A 68 13.39 3.84 0.64
CA PHE A 68 13.06 4.66 1.78
C PHE A 68 14.32 5.33 2.34
N THR A 69 14.17 6.55 2.83
CA THR A 69 15.17 7.20 3.68
C THR A 69 14.50 8.08 4.73
N ALA A 70 15.21 8.39 5.80
CA ALA A 70 14.86 9.44 6.75
C ALA A 70 15.89 10.57 6.66
N GLN A 71 16.79 10.68 7.65
CA GLN A 71 17.68 11.83 7.76
C GLN A 71 19.16 11.49 7.50
N ASN A 72 19.52 10.20 7.40
CA ASN A 72 20.91 9.73 7.38
C ASN A 72 21.27 8.93 6.13
N ASN A 73 20.56 9.17 5.01
CA ASN A 73 20.75 8.43 3.75
C ASN A 73 20.59 6.92 3.93
N GLU A 74 19.54 6.50 4.65
CA GLU A 74 19.29 5.10 4.99
C GLU A 74 19.15 4.21 3.74
N TYR A 75 18.85 4.77 2.56
CA TYR A 75 18.85 4.07 1.28
C TYR A 75 20.22 3.43 0.93
N LEU A 76 21.31 3.83 1.60
CA LEU A 76 22.62 3.19 1.45
C LEU A 76 22.71 1.83 2.16
N ASP A 77 21.69 1.48 2.95
CA ASP A 77 21.47 0.11 3.44
C ASP A 77 20.30 -0.53 2.67
N PRO A 78 20.53 -1.01 1.44
CA PRO A 78 19.45 -1.53 0.60
C PRO A 78 18.79 -2.79 1.16
N ALA A 79 19.48 -3.55 2.00
CA ALA A 79 18.91 -4.73 2.64
C ALA A 79 17.76 -4.38 3.59
N ARG A 80 17.80 -3.21 4.23
CA ARG A 80 16.77 -2.73 5.16
C ARG A 80 15.76 -1.79 4.52
N TYR A 81 16.12 -1.06 3.46
CA TYR A 81 15.33 0.09 3.00
C TYR A 81 14.96 0.05 1.51
N GLN A 82 15.24 -1.03 0.80
CA GLN A 82 14.54 -1.39 -0.43
C GLN A 82 13.34 -2.25 -0.07
N CYS A 83 12.15 -1.83 -0.48
CA CYS A 83 10.90 -2.43 -0.06
C CYS A 83 9.99 -2.64 -1.26
N ARG A 84 9.28 -3.74 -1.26
CA ARG A 84 8.18 -3.96 -2.19
C ARG A 84 6.90 -4.18 -1.41
N GLY A 85 5.79 -3.71 -1.96
CA GLY A 85 4.50 -3.80 -1.31
C GLY A 85 3.37 -4.05 -2.29
N PHE A 86 2.31 -4.59 -1.74
CA PHE A 86 1.01 -4.73 -2.41
C PHE A 86 -0.06 -4.16 -1.48
N SER A 87 -1.02 -3.45 -2.04
CA SER A 87 -2.17 -2.93 -1.30
C SER A 87 -3.43 -2.99 -2.15
N VAL A 88 -4.57 -3.22 -1.53
CA VAL A 88 -5.89 -2.94 -2.10
C VAL A 88 -6.36 -1.62 -1.52
N LEU A 89 -6.78 -0.71 -2.39
CA LEU A 89 -7.38 0.57 -2.01
C LEU A 89 -8.83 0.56 -2.49
N LEU A 90 -9.77 0.55 -1.55
CA LEU A 90 -11.22 0.53 -1.80
C LEU A 90 -11.78 1.94 -1.67
N ASP A 91 -12.62 2.36 -2.63
CA ASP A 91 -13.32 3.63 -2.57
C ASP A 91 -14.36 3.64 -1.47
N ALA A 92 -14.23 4.60 -0.57
CA ALA A 92 -15.07 4.72 0.60
C ALA A 92 -15.35 6.19 0.95
N MET A 93 -16.19 6.38 1.95
CA MET A 93 -16.60 7.67 2.48
C MET A 93 -16.36 7.71 4.00
N TRP A 94 -15.83 8.82 4.48
CA TRP A 94 -15.74 9.15 5.89
C TRP A 94 -16.26 10.58 6.11
N GLU A 95 -17.27 10.76 6.96
CA GLU A 95 -17.88 12.07 7.25
C GLU A 95 -18.19 12.90 5.99
N GLY A 96 -18.74 12.26 4.96
CA GLY A 96 -19.09 12.91 3.70
C GLY A 96 -17.91 13.18 2.76
N SER A 97 -16.68 12.88 3.15
CA SER A 97 -15.46 13.03 2.33
C SER A 97 -15.08 11.71 1.67
N ARG A 98 -14.68 11.76 0.40
CA ARG A 98 -14.15 10.57 -0.32
C ARG A 98 -12.76 10.21 0.21
N ILE A 99 -12.60 8.93 0.54
CA ILE A 99 -11.35 8.35 1.00
C ILE A 99 -11.02 7.08 0.20
N ALA A 100 -9.79 6.62 0.27
CA ALA A 100 -9.37 5.29 -0.12
C ALA A 100 -9.10 4.46 1.15
N TRP A 101 -9.93 3.47 1.42
CA TRP A 101 -9.73 2.53 2.52
C TRP A 101 -8.75 1.43 2.12
N CYS A 102 -7.81 1.07 3.00
CA CYS A 102 -6.83 0.01 2.76
C CYS A 102 -7.14 -1.23 3.63
N PRO A 103 -7.96 -2.19 3.16
CA PRO A 103 -8.29 -3.39 3.92
C PRO A 103 -7.15 -4.41 3.96
N TYR A 104 -6.35 -4.52 2.91
CA TYR A 104 -5.26 -5.50 2.79
C TYR A 104 -3.99 -4.83 2.27
N CYS A 105 -2.89 -5.10 2.97
CA CYS A 105 -1.57 -4.60 2.59
C CYS A 105 -0.49 -5.64 2.93
N TYR A 106 0.46 -5.84 2.02
CA TYR A 106 1.59 -6.77 2.18
C TYR A 106 2.91 -6.08 1.86
N THR A 107 3.98 -6.53 2.49
CA THR A 107 5.34 -6.04 2.23
C THR A 107 6.37 -7.14 2.45
N ASP A 108 7.49 -7.04 1.75
CA ASP A 108 8.61 -8.00 1.83
C ASP A 108 9.72 -7.58 2.81
N ASN A 109 9.44 -6.58 3.66
CA ASN A 109 10.45 -5.96 4.51
C ASN A 109 9.89 -5.68 5.91
N ASP A 110 10.66 -6.02 6.95
CA ASP A 110 10.25 -5.90 8.36
C ASP A 110 10.16 -4.44 8.84
N ALA A 111 11.10 -3.58 8.42
CA ALA A 111 11.03 -2.15 8.72
C ALA A 111 9.81 -1.50 8.06
N ALA A 112 9.48 -1.90 6.82
CA ALA A 112 8.27 -1.47 6.14
C ALA A 112 7.01 -2.00 6.84
N LEU A 113 7.02 -3.25 7.34
CA LEU A 113 5.91 -3.84 8.09
C LEU A 113 5.60 -2.99 9.34
N MET A 114 6.61 -2.76 10.20
CA MET A 114 6.46 -1.96 11.42
C MET A 114 6.01 -0.53 11.11
N ARG A 115 6.64 0.11 10.11
CA ARG A 115 6.25 1.46 9.69
C ARG A 115 4.79 1.51 9.23
N GLY A 116 4.33 0.47 8.52
CA GLY A 116 2.94 0.36 8.11
C GLY A 116 1.98 0.34 9.30
N TRP A 117 2.24 -0.45 10.30
CA TRP A 117 1.40 -0.49 11.50
C TRP A 117 1.35 0.86 12.24
N ILE A 118 2.47 1.57 12.30
CA ILE A 118 2.51 2.93 12.86
C ILE A 118 1.60 3.88 12.07
N GLN A 119 1.56 3.71 10.74
CA GLN A 119 0.78 4.54 9.82
C GLN A 119 -0.68 4.07 9.65
N GLY A 120 -1.10 2.98 10.31
CA GLY A 120 -2.45 2.42 10.19
C GLY A 120 -2.66 1.49 8.99
N TYR A 121 -1.61 1.12 8.26
CA TYR A 121 -1.71 0.11 7.21
C TYR A 121 -1.69 -1.31 7.82
N PRO A 122 -2.64 -2.19 7.47
CA PRO A 122 -2.75 -3.55 8.01
C PRO A 122 -1.74 -4.50 7.35
N ARG A 123 -0.45 -4.17 7.41
CA ARG A 123 0.60 -4.90 6.70
C ARG A 123 0.80 -6.30 7.24
N LYS A 124 0.79 -7.26 6.33
CA LYS A 124 1.27 -8.63 6.50
C LYS A 124 2.60 -8.81 5.75
N PHE A 125 3.37 -9.81 6.12
CA PHE A 125 4.57 -10.16 5.37
C PHE A 125 4.20 -10.96 4.12
N GLY A 126 4.78 -10.58 2.97
CA GLY A 126 4.59 -11.26 1.70
C GLY A 126 5.68 -10.90 0.70
N THR A 127 5.89 -11.75 -0.29
CA THR A 127 6.89 -11.52 -1.34
C THR A 127 6.20 -10.88 -2.53
N VAL A 128 6.66 -9.69 -2.92
CA VAL A 128 6.10 -8.90 -4.03
C VAL A 128 7.14 -8.75 -5.13
N HIS A 129 6.72 -8.97 -6.37
CA HIS A 129 7.57 -8.78 -7.55
C HIS A 129 6.83 -7.99 -8.61
N GLN A 130 7.57 -7.15 -9.35
CA GLN A 130 7.06 -6.49 -10.55
C GLN A 130 8.16 -6.37 -11.61
N THR A 131 7.73 -6.28 -12.88
CA THR A 131 8.62 -6.01 -14.00
C THR A 131 9.28 -4.64 -13.82
N ARG A 132 10.61 -4.61 -13.92
CA ARG A 132 11.43 -3.40 -13.80
C ARG A 132 11.81 -2.83 -15.16
N THR A 133 12.02 -1.53 -15.18
CA THR A 133 12.64 -0.80 -16.29
C THR A 133 14.05 -0.40 -15.88
N PHE A 134 15.02 -0.57 -16.74
CA PHE A 134 16.39 -0.13 -16.55
C PHE A 134 16.76 0.94 -17.59
N ALA A 135 17.65 1.86 -17.22
CA ALA A 135 18.14 2.91 -18.11
C ALA A 135 19.14 2.35 -19.16
N THR A 136 18.74 1.27 -19.83
CA THR A 136 19.54 0.62 -20.88
C THR A 136 18.62 -0.02 -21.92
N GLU A 137 19.03 -0.03 -23.18
CA GLU A 137 18.33 -0.73 -24.25
C GLU A 137 18.70 -2.21 -24.20
N SER A 138 17.75 -3.06 -23.86
CA SER A 138 17.92 -4.52 -23.79
C SER A 138 16.58 -5.21 -23.92
N ALA A 139 16.56 -6.38 -24.55
CA ALA A 139 15.39 -7.25 -24.57
C ALA A 139 14.94 -7.70 -23.17
N ALA A 140 15.81 -7.61 -22.17
CA ALA A 140 15.52 -7.91 -20.77
C ALA A 140 14.97 -6.72 -19.97
N SER A 141 14.95 -5.50 -20.54
CA SER A 141 14.43 -4.29 -19.92
C SER A 141 13.13 -3.87 -20.58
N ALA A 142 12.03 -3.91 -19.84
CA ALA A 142 10.76 -3.41 -20.34
C ALA A 142 10.84 -1.89 -20.60
N ALA A 143 10.60 -1.47 -21.83
CA ALA A 143 10.58 -0.05 -22.18
C ALA A 143 9.27 0.61 -21.73
N LEU A 144 9.31 1.89 -21.35
CA LEU A 144 8.12 2.71 -21.15
C LEU A 144 7.62 3.23 -22.50
N ALA A 145 6.94 2.37 -23.26
CA ALA A 145 6.44 2.63 -24.60
C ALA A 145 5.08 1.96 -24.83
N GLN A 146 4.34 2.45 -25.82
CA GLN A 146 3.08 1.84 -26.26
C GLN A 146 3.29 0.36 -26.63
N GLY A 147 2.40 -0.52 -26.15
CA GLY A 147 2.45 -1.95 -26.38
C GLY A 147 3.36 -2.73 -25.40
N SER A 148 4.18 -2.04 -24.62
CA SER A 148 5.01 -2.69 -23.59
C SER A 148 4.16 -3.32 -22.51
N LYS A 149 4.61 -4.46 -21.99
CA LYS A 149 3.88 -5.23 -20.95
C LYS A 149 4.66 -5.26 -19.65
N PHE A 150 3.97 -5.00 -18.59
CA PHE A 150 4.45 -5.09 -17.21
C PHE A 150 3.60 -6.08 -16.44
N ALA A 151 4.22 -6.89 -15.61
CA ALA A 151 3.52 -7.84 -14.74
C ALA A 151 3.94 -7.63 -13.30
N ALA A 152 3.06 -8.03 -12.38
CA ALA A 152 3.34 -8.10 -10.96
C ALA A 152 2.65 -9.31 -10.33
N CYS A 153 3.21 -9.79 -9.23
CA CYS A 153 2.59 -10.82 -8.40
C CYS A 153 2.95 -10.62 -6.93
N MET A 154 2.11 -11.18 -6.06
CA MET A 154 2.36 -11.21 -4.63
C MET A 154 2.00 -12.60 -4.08
N SER A 155 2.85 -13.09 -3.19
CA SER A 155 2.69 -14.37 -2.50
C SER A 155 2.91 -14.19 -1.00
N ALA A 156 2.17 -14.94 -0.19
CA ALA A 156 2.42 -15.05 1.24
C ALA A 156 2.30 -16.52 1.67
N HIS A 157 3.10 -16.92 2.65
CA HIS A 157 3.12 -18.30 3.17
C HIS A 157 3.25 -19.39 2.08
N GLY A 158 4.02 -19.10 1.01
CA GLY A 158 4.23 -20.00 -0.11
C GLY A 158 3.04 -20.12 -1.09
N ARG A 159 2.02 -19.26 -0.96
CA ARG A 159 0.82 -19.24 -1.82
C ARG A 159 0.79 -17.97 -2.64
N LEU A 160 0.46 -18.10 -3.92
CA LEU A 160 0.19 -16.97 -4.80
C LEU A 160 -1.17 -16.38 -4.42
N LEU A 161 -1.22 -15.06 -4.16
CA LEU A 161 -2.44 -14.36 -3.73
C LEU A 161 -2.95 -13.37 -4.76
N VAL A 162 -2.07 -12.84 -5.61
CA VAL A 162 -2.47 -11.92 -6.66
C VAL A 162 -1.50 -11.96 -7.83
N GLN A 163 -2.04 -11.79 -9.01
CA GLN A 163 -1.30 -11.60 -10.27
C GLN A 163 -1.92 -10.44 -11.05
N ALA A 164 -1.08 -9.61 -11.63
CA ALA A 164 -1.51 -8.52 -12.48
C ALA A 164 -0.63 -8.40 -13.73
N ARG A 165 -1.21 -7.89 -14.81
CA ARG A 165 -0.50 -7.47 -16.01
C ARG A 165 -1.08 -6.17 -16.53
N VAL A 166 -0.21 -5.31 -17.04
CA VAL A 166 -0.61 -4.06 -17.71
C VAL A 166 0.07 -3.99 -19.08
N THR A 167 -0.75 -3.78 -20.11
CA THR A 167 -0.25 -3.47 -21.46
C THR A 167 -0.40 -1.98 -21.69
N LEU A 168 0.71 -1.25 -21.79
CA LEU A 168 0.74 0.20 -21.94
C LEU A 168 0.13 0.62 -23.27
N ARG A 169 -0.72 1.66 -23.27
CA ARG A 169 -1.38 2.21 -24.47
C ARG A 169 -0.97 3.64 -24.75
N GLU A 170 -1.01 4.49 -23.74
CA GLU A 170 -0.74 5.92 -23.88
C GLU A 170 -0.04 6.49 -22.66
N LYS A 171 0.73 7.54 -22.89
CA LYS A 171 1.31 8.36 -21.83
C LYS A 171 0.27 9.37 -21.35
N ALA A 172 0.20 9.60 -20.04
CA ALA A 172 -0.72 10.55 -19.43
C ALA A 172 0.03 11.62 -18.63
N GLU A 173 -0.63 12.75 -18.40
CA GLU A 173 -0.07 13.84 -17.60
C GLU A 173 -0.50 13.77 -16.13
N SER A 174 -1.58 13.03 -15.83
CA SER A 174 -2.11 12.93 -14.48
C SER A 174 -2.82 11.59 -14.21
N LEU A 175 -3.01 11.26 -12.94
CA LEU A 175 -3.78 10.12 -12.44
C LEU A 175 -5.16 10.56 -11.89
N VAL A 176 -5.80 11.53 -12.53
CA VAL A 176 -7.10 12.02 -12.08
C VAL A 176 -8.11 10.85 -11.99
N GLY A 177 -8.73 10.73 -10.82
CA GLY A 177 -9.72 9.71 -10.51
C GLY A 177 -9.15 8.40 -9.95
N LEU A 178 -7.84 8.14 -10.03
CA LEU A 178 -7.24 6.91 -9.51
C LEU A 178 -6.73 7.06 -8.07
N LEU A 179 -5.89 8.06 -7.80
CA LEU A 179 -5.22 8.28 -6.51
C LEU A 179 -5.44 9.70 -5.97
N ASP A 180 -6.56 10.32 -6.29
CA ASP A 180 -6.96 11.65 -5.82
C ASP A 180 -7.60 11.64 -4.43
N ARG A 181 -7.75 10.45 -3.83
CA ARG A 181 -8.34 10.27 -2.52
C ARG A 181 -7.27 10.05 -1.46
N ARG A 182 -7.54 10.58 -0.28
CA ARG A 182 -6.67 10.38 0.88
C ARG A 182 -6.76 8.94 1.36
N ILE A 183 -5.63 8.27 1.49
CA ILE A 183 -5.60 6.89 2.01
C ILE A 183 -5.81 6.97 3.52
N VAL A 184 -6.80 6.20 3.98
CA VAL A 184 -7.16 6.04 5.38
C VAL A 184 -6.92 4.59 5.78
N GLY A 185 -6.34 4.38 6.95
CA GLY A 185 -6.11 3.09 7.54
C GLY A 185 -6.58 3.05 9.00
N ARG A 186 -6.46 1.90 9.62
CA ARG A 186 -6.79 1.70 11.04
C ARG A 186 -5.54 1.30 11.80
N ARG A 187 -5.14 2.11 12.78
CA ARG A 187 -4.06 1.79 13.71
C ARG A 187 -4.63 0.98 14.85
N TYR A 188 -4.36 -0.33 14.86
CA TYR A 188 -4.91 -1.25 15.83
C TYR A 188 -3.80 -2.02 16.54
N PHE A 189 -3.73 -1.92 17.86
CA PHE A 189 -2.83 -2.70 18.69
C PHE A 189 -3.61 -3.42 19.78
N PRO A 190 -3.64 -4.76 19.78
CA PRO A 190 -4.34 -5.54 20.79
C PRO A 190 -3.66 -5.41 22.16
N ARG A 191 -4.39 -5.74 23.19
CA ARG A 191 -3.89 -5.79 24.56
C ARG A 191 -3.78 -7.23 25.03
N LEU A 192 -2.55 -7.66 25.35
CA LEU A 192 -2.29 -8.97 25.90
C LEU A 192 -2.38 -8.92 27.44
N SER A 193 -3.60 -8.80 27.97
CA SER A 193 -3.88 -8.83 29.40
C SER A 193 -5.13 -9.67 29.64
N ALA A 194 -5.11 -10.57 30.63
CA ALA A 194 -6.24 -11.43 30.96
C ALA A 194 -7.50 -10.59 31.22
N GLY A 195 -8.62 -10.96 30.59
CA GLY A 195 -9.88 -10.24 30.66
C GLY A 195 -9.94 -8.92 29.91
N MET A 196 -8.94 -8.62 29.06
CA MET A 196 -8.86 -7.36 28.29
C MET A 196 -8.55 -7.59 26.79
N HIS A 197 -8.67 -8.83 26.29
CA HIS A 197 -8.30 -9.17 24.92
C HIS A 197 -9.23 -8.54 23.88
N ASP A 198 -10.46 -8.23 24.25
CA ASP A 198 -11.48 -7.55 23.47
C ASP A 198 -11.36 -6.01 23.51
N LYS A 199 -10.44 -5.48 24.35
CA LYS A 199 -10.20 -4.05 24.52
C LYS A 199 -8.80 -3.70 24.00
N PRO A 200 -8.65 -3.20 22.79
CA PRO A 200 -7.35 -2.85 22.24
C PRO A 200 -6.63 -1.78 23.06
N ALA A 201 -5.32 -1.74 22.97
CA ALA A 201 -4.53 -0.66 23.58
C ALA A 201 -4.58 0.61 22.72
N VAL A 202 -4.72 0.45 21.41
CA VAL A 202 -4.93 1.51 20.42
C VAL A 202 -5.90 1.00 19.38
N ASP A 203 -6.90 1.81 19.03
CA ASP A 203 -7.82 1.59 17.93
C ASP A 203 -8.21 2.95 17.35
N GLU A 204 -7.59 3.31 16.25
CA GLU A 204 -7.73 4.65 15.69
C GLU A 204 -7.87 4.60 14.18
N LEU A 205 -8.78 5.39 13.65
CA LEU A 205 -8.83 5.70 12.23
C LEU A 205 -7.81 6.82 11.95
N VAL A 206 -6.88 6.56 11.03
CA VAL A 206 -5.76 7.47 10.78
C VAL A 206 -5.52 7.68 9.30
N ARG A 207 -4.92 8.82 8.95
CA ARG A 207 -4.38 9.08 7.61
C ARG A 207 -2.96 9.63 7.68
N CYS A 208 -2.12 9.19 6.77
CA CYS A 208 -0.86 9.88 6.52
C CYS A 208 -1.13 11.19 5.79
N VAL A 209 -0.39 12.22 6.15
CA VAL A 209 -0.38 13.50 5.43
C VAL A 209 0.87 13.51 4.54
N PRO A 210 0.74 13.11 3.24
CA PRO A 210 1.87 13.14 2.34
C PRO A 210 2.22 14.60 2.00
N ASP A 211 3.51 14.90 2.05
CA ASP A 211 4.08 16.17 1.63
C ASP A 211 4.94 15.95 0.38
N HIS A 212 5.05 16.97 -0.47
CA HIS A 212 5.84 16.92 -1.71
C HIS A 212 5.53 15.72 -2.62
N LEU A 213 4.24 15.36 -2.75
CA LEU A 213 3.83 14.28 -3.64
C LEU A 213 4.12 14.66 -5.10
N LEU A 214 4.99 13.89 -5.73
CA LEU A 214 5.30 14.00 -7.16
C LEU A 214 4.99 12.65 -7.83
N ILE A 215 4.27 12.70 -8.95
CA ILE A 215 3.99 11.52 -9.78
C ILE A 215 4.48 11.83 -11.20
N THR A 216 5.27 10.92 -11.75
CA THR A 216 5.91 11.10 -13.06
C THR A 216 5.83 9.82 -13.88
N ASN A 217 6.21 9.91 -15.17
CA ASN A 217 6.26 8.78 -16.10
C ASN A 217 4.96 7.98 -16.14
N ILE A 218 3.82 8.67 -16.19
CA ILE A 218 2.49 8.07 -16.12
C ILE A 218 2.16 7.43 -17.47
N TRP A 219 1.85 6.15 -17.43
CA TRP A 219 1.33 5.36 -18.53
C TRP A 219 0.02 4.72 -18.14
N ILE A 220 -0.94 4.74 -19.05
CA ILE A 220 -2.26 4.11 -18.92
C ILE A 220 -2.37 3.01 -19.98
N GLY A 221 -3.09 1.95 -19.65
CA GLY A 221 -3.28 0.85 -20.57
C GLY A 221 -4.37 -0.12 -20.13
N GLU A 222 -4.31 -1.32 -20.69
CA GLU A 222 -5.21 -2.42 -20.35
C GLU A 222 -4.68 -3.16 -19.13
N GLY A 223 -5.55 -3.40 -18.14
CA GLY A 223 -5.26 -4.16 -16.94
C GLY A 223 -5.76 -5.59 -17.03
N GLU A 224 -5.00 -6.53 -16.48
CA GLU A 224 -5.40 -7.89 -16.15
C GLU A 224 -5.13 -8.09 -14.66
N LEU A 225 -6.06 -8.71 -13.93
CA LEU A 225 -5.95 -8.93 -12.49
C LEU A 225 -6.64 -10.23 -12.09
N ASN A 226 -5.99 -11.01 -11.24
CA ASN A 226 -6.54 -12.24 -10.69
C ASN A 226 -6.11 -12.41 -9.24
N PHE A 227 -7.06 -12.79 -8.36
CA PHE A 227 -6.84 -13.16 -6.96
C PHE A 227 -7.17 -14.65 -6.80
N PRO A 228 -6.16 -15.53 -6.87
CA PRO A 228 -6.37 -16.96 -6.65
C PRO A 228 -6.81 -17.26 -5.22
N GLU A 229 -7.67 -18.26 -5.06
CA GLU A 229 -7.99 -18.82 -3.75
C GLU A 229 -6.73 -19.36 -3.07
N ALA A 230 -6.59 -19.08 -1.77
CA ALA A 230 -5.43 -19.49 -1.00
C ALA A 230 -5.83 -19.82 0.45
N TYR A 231 -5.61 -21.05 0.86
CA TYR A 231 -5.95 -21.49 2.22
C TYR A 231 -5.28 -20.64 3.30
N GLY A 232 -6.10 -20.12 4.23
CA GLY A 232 -5.64 -19.28 5.34
C GLY A 232 -5.38 -17.81 4.97
N GLU A 233 -5.77 -17.39 3.79
CA GLU A 233 -5.81 -16.01 3.32
C GLU A 233 -7.23 -15.68 2.82
N GLU A 234 -7.58 -14.40 2.80
CA GLU A 234 -8.94 -13.94 2.46
C GLU A 234 -8.95 -12.89 1.34
N LEU A 235 -7.81 -12.72 0.64
CA LEU A 235 -7.69 -11.66 -0.37
C LEU A 235 -8.61 -11.92 -1.57
N GLU A 236 -8.88 -13.19 -1.90
CA GLU A 236 -9.77 -13.62 -2.99
C GLU A 236 -11.22 -13.15 -2.81
N VAL A 237 -11.67 -12.90 -1.58
CA VAL A 237 -13.05 -12.38 -1.35
C VAL A 237 -13.26 -11.00 -1.97
N LEU A 238 -12.18 -10.24 -2.20
CA LEU A 238 -12.19 -9.00 -2.96
C LEU A 238 -11.83 -9.21 -4.43
N GLY A 239 -11.92 -10.44 -4.94
CA GLY A 239 -11.62 -10.75 -6.34
C GLY A 239 -12.41 -9.89 -7.33
N PRO A 240 -11.82 -9.56 -8.50
CA PRO A 240 -12.43 -8.66 -9.45
C PRO A 240 -13.66 -9.31 -10.14
N LEU A 241 -14.82 -8.67 -10.03
CA LEU A 241 -15.99 -8.91 -10.91
C LEU A 241 -15.78 -8.24 -12.27
N LYS A 242 -15.02 -7.14 -12.29
CA LYS A 242 -14.65 -6.40 -13.49
C LYS A 242 -13.25 -5.83 -13.32
N VAL A 243 -12.41 -5.95 -14.34
CA VAL A 243 -11.11 -5.30 -14.41
C VAL A 243 -11.19 -4.07 -15.30
N GLY A 244 -10.59 -2.98 -14.83
CA GLY A 244 -10.51 -1.69 -15.51
C GLY A 244 -9.16 -1.45 -16.17
N ARG A 245 -8.70 -0.19 -16.11
CA ARG A 245 -7.42 0.21 -16.67
C ARG A 245 -6.26 -0.25 -15.81
N GLY A 246 -5.12 -0.44 -16.49
CA GLY A 246 -3.83 -0.61 -15.85
C GLY A 246 -3.00 0.67 -15.93
N TYR A 247 -2.12 0.87 -14.96
CA TYR A 247 -1.27 2.05 -14.84
C TYR A 247 0.16 1.65 -14.48
N ARG A 248 1.11 2.41 -15.01
CA ARG A 248 2.53 2.34 -14.62
C ARG A 248 3.02 3.77 -14.43
N PHE A 249 3.59 4.08 -13.28
CA PHE A 249 4.13 5.41 -12.97
C PHE A 249 5.23 5.36 -11.92
N SER A 250 5.97 6.44 -11.78
CA SER A 250 6.93 6.65 -10.71
C SER A 250 6.39 7.68 -9.73
N PHE A 251 6.77 7.55 -8.46
CA PHE A 251 6.31 8.47 -7.41
C PHE A 251 7.44 8.84 -6.45
N SER A 252 7.28 10.00 -5.81
CA SER A 252 7.97 10.32 -4.57
C SER A 252 7.05 11.12 -3.65
N TYR A 253 7.21 10.96 -2.35
CA TYR A 253 6.55 11.78 -1.33
C TYR A 253 7.28 11.69 0.01
N SER A 254 6.91 12.57 0.93
CA SER A 254 7.41 12.57 2.30
C SER A 254 6.25 12.42 3.29
N VAL A 255 6.54 11.86 4.45
CA VAL A 255 5.60 11.77 5.59
C VAL A 255 6.30 12.29 6.83
N THR A 256 5.72 13.30 7.44
CA THR A 256 6.22 13.88 8.70
C THR A 256 5.31 13.52 9.87
N ASP A 257 4.03 13.31 9.61
CA ASP A 257 3.01 13.11 10.63
C ASP A 257 1.85 12.26 10.12
N ILE A 258 1.02 11.81 11.05
CA ILE A 258 -0.27 11.19 10.80
C ILE A 258 -1.36 12.00 11.50
N GLU A 259 -2.52 12.07 10.88
CA GLU A 259 -3.71 12.65 11.49
C GLU A 259 -4.61 11.53 12.04
N ILE A 260 -5.01 11.68 13.30
CA ILE A 260 -6.01 10.81 13.92
C ILE A 260 -7.38 11.39 13.57
N LEU A 261 -8.17 10.62 12.80
CA LEU A 261 -9.51 11.02 12.37
C LEU A 261 -10.56 10.66 13.42
N ALA A 262 -10.40 9.50 14.07
CA ALA A 262 -11.26 9.04 15.16
C ALA A 262 -10.51 8.08 16.08
N ASP A 263 -10.83 8.14 17.37
CA ASP A 263 -10.48 7.11 18.37
C ASP A 263 -11.66 6.14 18.47
N LEU A 264 -11.43 4.86 18.20
CA LEU A 264 -12.44 3.80 18.19
C LEU A 264 -12.36 2.93 19.47
N THR A 265 -11.54 3.32 20.45
CA THR A 265 -11.43 2.60 21.75
C THR A 265 -12.57 2.89 22.70
N ALA A 266 -13.40 3.90 22.43
CA ALA A 266 -14.47 4.40 23.31
C ALA A 266 -15.74 3.54 23.27
#